data_c9e4fabcab8158f9ff8346e6e1870f90
#
_entry.id   c9e4fabcab8158f9ff8346e6e1870f90
#
_cell.length_a   1.000
_cell.length_b   1.000
_cell.length_c   1.000
_cell.angle_alpha   90.00
_cell.angle_beta   90.00
_cell.angle_gamma   90.00
#
_symmetry.space_group_name_H-M   'P 1'
#
loop_
_entity.id
_entity.type
_entity.pdbx_description
1 polymer ?
#
loop_
_entity_poly.entity_id
_entity_poly.type
_entity_poly.pdbx_seq_one_letter_code
_entity_poly.pdbx_strand_id
1 'polypeptide(L)'
;PIVVFHVDQPSNDFNSLFEVLSSDPDRYALDDTNVFPCAIGRSFYEQVLPPDSVHLGWCSYAAVWLSRVPSLIPGHFFPPSSTGVARAAFERQGDEDWEAFLSLRASEMRPGARLVVVLPGISESGLSGFAELMDHANAALAEMVDEGAITAQERARMVLGSYPRRKSELLAPFTKAGQFQRLSVEDCQIFVLPDTAWADYQLDGDKVALAMKQALFFRAVFMPSLASALTRMRAGDGDALTSFADRLQAGMVSRLATQPTSTDSFVEIIVLAKSW
;
A
#
# COMPACT_ATOMS: atom_id res chain seq x y z
N PRO A 1 -27.62 14.49 -7.14
CA PRO A 1 -26.31 14.82 -6.54
C PRO A 1 -25.53 13.57 -6.23
N ILE A 2 -24.22 13.63 -6.41
CA ILE A 2 -23.26 12.61 -6.01
C ILE A 2 -22.46 13.16 -4.82
N VAL A 3 -22.43 12.43 -3.71
CA VAL A 3 -21.56 12.76 -2.57
C VAL A 3 -20.40 11.79 -2.58
N VAL A 4 -19.17 12.30 -2.66
CA VAL A 4 -17.94 11.51 -2.66
C VAL A 4 -17.26 11.66 -1.31
N PHE A 5 -17.07 10.56 -0.59
CA PHE A 5 -16.37 10.54 0.68
C PHE A 5 -14.95 10.01 0.48
N HIS A 6 -13.97 10.87 0.69
CA HIS A 6 -12.56 10.49 0.77
C HIS A 6 -12.24 10.05 2.19
N VAL A 7 -11.91 8.78 2.36
CA VAL A 7 -11.62 8.20 3.67
C VAL A 7 -10.14 7.93 3.78
N ASP A 8 -9.51 8.49 4.80
CA ASP A 8 -8.09 8.26 5.11
C ASP A 8 -7.85 8.40 6.62
N GLN A 9 -6.64 8.08 7.07
CA GLN A 9 -6.24 8.24 8.46
C GLN A 9 -6.44 9.69 8.94
N PRO A 10 -6.76 9.92 10.22
CA PRO A 10 -6.94 11.27 10.77
C PRO A 10 -5.72 12.18 10.61
N SER A 11 -4.52 11.59 10.46
CA SER A 11 -3.26 12.31 10.26
C SER A 11 -2.97 12.68 8.80
N ASN A 12 -3.85 12.31 7.84
CA ASN A 12 -3.66 12.68 6.44
C ASN A 12 -3.77 14.18 6.24
N ASP A 13 -3.03 14.69 5.26
CA ASP A 13 -3.13 16.09 4.83
C ASP A 13 -4.38 16.30 3.95
N PHE A 14 -5.51 16.53 4.60
CA PHE A 14 -6.77 16.84 3.91
C PHE A 14 -6.76 18.21 3.25
N ASN A 15 -5.86 19.14 3.61
CA ASN A 15 -5.74 20.42 2.92
C ASN A 15 -5.24 20.20 1.50
N SER A 16 -4.16 19.44 1.31
CA SER A 16 -3.66 19.07 -0.02
C SER A 16 -4.72 18.33 -0.85
N LEU A 17 -5.53 17.46 -0.23
CA LEU A 17 -6.65 16.81 -0.93
C LEU A 17 -7.62 17.84 -1.51
N PHE A 18 -8.08 18.79 -0.70
CA PHE A 18 -9.06 19.81 -1.16
C PHE A 18 -8.43 20.83 -2.11
N GLU A 19 -7.13 21.11 -2.01
CA GLU A 19 -6.39 21.92 -3.00
C GLU A 19 -6.41 21.25 -4.36
N VAL A 20 -6.08 19.95 -4.44
CA VAL A 20 -6.16 19.18 -5.70
C VAL A 20 -7.59 19.17 -6.24
N LEU A 21 -8.58 18.88 -5.40
CA LEU A 21 -9.99 18.84 -5.83
C LEU A 21 -10.53 20.20 -6.33
N SER A 22 -9.90 21.31 -5.92
CA SER A 22 -10.30 22.66 -6.33
C SER A 22 -9.57 23.18 -7.57
N SER A 23 -8.30 22.80 -7.76
CA SER A 23 -7.40 23.46 -8.73
C SER A 23 -6.84 22.53 -9.80
N ASP A 24 -6.80 21.20 -9.60
CA ASP A 24 -6.25 20.28 -10.57
C ASP A 24 -7.08 20.23 -11.85
N PRO A 25 -6.48 20.37 -13.04
CA PRO A 25 -7.22 20.32 -14.31
C PRO A 25 -7.87 18.96 -14.58
N ASP A 26 -7.35 17.87 -13.99
CA ASP A 26 -7.84 16.51 -14.17
C ASP A 26 -8.77 16.05 -13.01
N ARG A 27 -9.21 16.98 -12.14
CA ARG A 27 -10.10 16.63 -11.02
C ARG A 27 -11.43 16.08 -11.51
N TYR A 28 -11.94 15.05 -10.86
CA TYR A 28 -13.15 14.33 -11.27
C TYR A 28 -14.45 15.17 -11.23
N ALA A 29 -14.47 16.30 -10.51
CA ALA A 29 -15.63 17.19 -10.37
C ALA A 29 -15.52 18.47 -11.22
N LEU A 30 -14.63 18.51 -12.24
CA LEU A 30 -14.32 19.73 -13.01
C LEU A 30 -15.58 20.38 -13.62
N ASP A 31 -16.44 19.60 -14.24
CA ASP A 31 -17.58 20.09 -15.04
C ASP A 31 -18.94 19.71 -14.43
N ASP A 32 -19.01 19.07 -13.27
CA ASP A 32 -20.26 18.62 -12.65
C ASP A 32 -20.51 19.27 -11.29
N THR A 33 -21.40 20.26 -11.29
CA THR A 33 -21.83 20.98 -10.08
C THR A 33 -22.69 20.13 -9.13
N ASN A 34 -23.08 18.91 -9.49
CA ASN A 34 -23.82 17.98 -8.66
C ASN A 34 -22.93 16.99 -7.89
N VAL A 35 -21.60 17.16 -7.94
CA VAL A 35 -20.63 16.36 -7.19
C VAL A 35 -20.14 17.13 -5.96
N PHE A 36 -20.29 16.53 -4.78
CA PHE A 36 -19.97 17.13 -3.47
C PHE A 36 -18.88 16.31 -2.79
N PRO A 37 -17.61 16.75 -2.82
CA PRO A 37 -16.52 16.07 -2.12
C PRO A 37 -16.58 16.32 -0.62
N CYS A 38 -16.43 15.26 0.15
CA CYS A 38 -16.34 15.25 1.61
C CYS A 38 -15.11 14.45 2.03
N ALA A 39 -14.57 14.69 3.23
CA ALA A 39 -13.48 13.92 3.80
C ALA A 39 -13.86 13.33 5.16
N ILE A 40 -13.37 12.13 5.45
CA ILE A 40 -13.54 11.42 6.72
C ILE A 40 -12.18 10.97 7.21
N GLY A 41 -11.70 11.57 8.32
CA GLY A 41 -10.47 11.18 8.99
C GLY A 41 -10.71 10.02 9.94
N ARG A 42 -10.73 8.78 9.42
CA ARG A 42 -10.96 7.55 10.19
C ARG A 42 -10.30 6.35 9.52
N SER A 43 -9.83 5.39 10.32
CA SER A 43 -9.34 4.13 9.80
C SER A 43 -10.44 3.37 9.06
N PHE A 44 -10.13 2.81 7.89
CA PHE A 44 -11.06 1.92 7.18
C PHE A 44 -11.23 0.54 7.87
N TYR A 45 -10.48 0.27 8.93
CA TYR A 45 -10.72 -0.83 9.86
C TYR A 45 -11.73 -0.48 10.96
N GLU A 46 -12.41 0.65 10.81
CA GLU A 46 -13.58 1.05 11.60
C GLU A 46 -14.77 1.28 10.66
N GLN A 47 -15.95 1.40 11.22
CA GLN A 47 -17.10 1.84 10.45
C GLN A 47 -16.95 3.33 10.13
N VAL A 48 -16.91 3.68 8.84
CA VAL A 48 -16.67 5.05 8.37
C VAL A 48 -17.94 5.75 7.90
N LEU A 49 -18.95 5.00 7.48
CA LEU A 49 -20.24 5.51 7.01
C LEU A 49 -21.41 4.78 7.69
N PRO A 50 -22.60 5.40 7.74
CA PRO A 50 -23.80 4.74 8.25
C PRO A 50 -24.13 3.45 7.49
N PRO A 51 -24.82 2.49 8.13
CA PRO A 51 -25.30 1.30 7.43
C PRO A 51 -26.16 1.66 6.21
N ASP A 52 -26.10 0.81 5.19
CA ASP A 52 -26.90 0.90 3.97
C ASP A 52 -26.85 2.28 3.25
N SER A 53 -25.75 3.01 3.36
CA SER A 53 -25.59 4.35 2.78
C SER A 53 -24.74 4.40 1.51
N VAL A 54 -23.82 3.44 1.32
CA VAL A 54 -22.87 3.44 0.21
C VAL A 54 -23.46 2.77 -1.04
N HIS A 55 -23.41 3.48 -2.17
CA HIS A 55 -23.86 2.97 -3.49
C HIS A 55 -22.71 2.34 -4.27
N LEU A 56 -21.53 2.94 -4.18
CA LEU A 56 -20.31 2.48 -4.83
C LEU A 56 -19.13 2.73 -3.87
N GLY A 57 -18.39 1.69 -3.55
CA GLY A 57 -17.11 1.78 -2.85
C GLY A 57 -15.95 1.64 -3.84
N TRP A 58 -14.91 2.42 -3.63
CA TRP A 58 -13.65 2.32 -4.37
C TRP A 58 -12.49 2.32 -3.37
N CYS A 59 -11.71 1.25 -3.37
CA CYS A 59 -10.51 1.11 -2.54
C CYS A 59 -9.33 0.79 -3.44
N SER A 60 -8.39 1.71 -3.58
CA SER A 60 -7.20 1.52 -4.41
C SER A 60 -5.95 1.62 -3.54
N TYR A 61 -5.15 0.55 -3.52
CA TYR A 61 -3.87 0.43 -2.80
C TYR A 61 -3.94 0.67 -1.28
N ALA A 62 -5.14 0.77 -0.69
CA ALA A 62 -5.28 1.02 0.75
C ALA A 62 -5.39 -0.28 1.56
N ALA A 63 -6.24 -1.23 1.18
CA ALA A 63 -6.49 -2.45 1.97
C ALA A 63 -5.33 -3.48 1.95
N VAL A 64 -4.18 -3.13 1.38
CA VAL A 64 -2.90 -3.84 1.55
C VAL A 64 -2.25 -3.54 2.90
N TRP A 65 -2.52 -2.37 3.49
CA TRP A 65 -1.98 -1.97 4.78
C TRP A 65 -2.75 -2.67 5.90
N LEU A 66 -2.00 -3.32 6.80
CA LEU A 66 -2.56 -4.05 7.94
C LEU A 66 -3.00 -3.10 9.06
N SER A 67 -3.96 -3.53 9.85
CA SER A 67 -4.41 -2.80 11.06
C SER A 67 -3.31 -2.67 12.11
N ARG A 68 -2.36 -3.61 12.13
CA ARG A 68 -1.17 -3.64 12.99
C ARG A 68 -0.06 -4.46 12.37
N VAL A 69 1.18 -4.18 12.73
CA VAL A 69 2.34 -5.02 12.42
C VAL A 69 2.34 -6.24 13.35
N PRO A 70 2.17 -7.48 12.84
CA PRO A 70 2.02 -8.65 13.71
C PRO A 70 3.33 -9.19 14.27
N SER A 71 4.46 -8.93 13.60
CA SER A 71 5.77 -9.45 13.96
C SER A 71 6.90 -8.61 13.38
N LEU A 72 8.06 -8.62 14.02
CA LEU A 72 9.31 -8.17 13.40
C LEU A 72 9.77 -9.23 12.38
N ILE A 73 10.51 -8.79 11.36
CA ILE A 73 11.06 -9.65 10.31
C ILE A 73 12.59 -9.69 10.49
N PRO A 74 13.16 -10.82 10.92
CA PRO A 74 14.61 -10.92 11.08
C PRO A 74 15.36 -10.62 9.78
N GLY A 75 16.25 -9.64 9.81
CA GLY A 75 17.13 -9.29 8.69
C GLY A 75 16.47 -8.54 7.53
N HIS A 76 15.17 -8.32 7.54
CA HIS A 76 14.47 -7.61 6.50
C HIS A 76 13.30 -6.76 7.06
N PHE A 77 12.73 -5.88 6.23
CA PHE A 77 11.57 -5.06 6.59
C PHE A 77 10.30 -5.38 5.75
N PHE A 78 10.46 -6.14 4.67
CA PHE A 78 9.41 -6.42 3.68
C PHE A 78 8.71 -7.77 3.95
N PRO A 79 7.38 -7.81 4.21
CA PRO A 79 6.69 -9.03 4.59
C PRO A 79 6.80 -10.20 3.59
N PRO A 80 6.75 -10.01 2.26
CA PRO A 80 6.98 -11.10 1.32
C PRO A 80 8.35 -11.79 1.45
N SER A 81 9.38 -11.08 1.97
CA SER A 81 10.70 -11.67 2.27
C SER A 81 10.76 -12.39 3.62
N SER A 82 9.68 -12.40 4.39
CA SER A 82 9.61 -13.10 5.68
C SER A 82 9.49 -14.61 5.51
N THR A 83 9.92 -15.35 6.53
CA THR A 83 9.85 -16.82 6.57
C THR A 83 9.37 -17.31 7.94
N GLY A 84 9.00 -18.60 8.03
CA GLY A 84 8.69 -19.26 9.29
C GLY A 84 7.59 -18.57 10.09
N VAL A 85 7.84 -18.33 11.38
CA VAL A 85 6.84 -17.78 12.34
C VAL A 85 6.42 -16.36 11.96
N ALA A 86 7.35 -15.53 11.48
CA ALA A 86 7.02 -14.16 11.03
C ALA A 86 6.07 -14.21 9.83
N ARG A 87 6.36 -15.05 8.83
CA ARG A 87 5.49 -15.24 7.67
C ARG A 87 4.07 -15.64 8.07
N ALA A 88 3.94 -16.67 8.90
CA ALA A 88 2.65 -17.14 9.39
C ALA A 88 1.88 -16.08 10.20
N ALA A 89 2.59 -15.18 10.90
CA ALA A 89 1.96 -14.08 11.63
C ALA A 89 1.36 -13.04 10.66
N PHE A 90 2.08 -12.69 9.57
CA PHE A 90 1.58 -11.78 8.54
C PHE A 90 0.40 -12.39 7.76
N GLU A 91 0.46 -13.67 7.40
CA GLU A 91 -0.63 -14.38 6.73
C GLU A 91 -1.91 -14.32 7.57
N ARG A 92 -1.83 -14.73 8.84
CA ARG A 92 -2.98 -14.68 9.75
C ARG A 92 -3.54 -13.26 9.94
N GLN A 93 -2.68 -12.24 10.14
CA GLN A 93 -3.13 -10.86 10.26
C GLN A 93 -3.77 -10.36 8.97
N GLY A 94 -3.22 -10.75 7.81
CA GLY A 94 -3.77 -10.42 6.50
C GLY A 94 -5.18 -10.98 6.30
N ASP A 95 -5.43 -12.22 6.73
CA ASP A 95 -6.74 -12.86 6.66
C ASP A 95 -7.75 -12.17 7.60
N GLU A 96 -7.36 -11.96 8.87
CA GLU A 96 -8.18 -11.27 9.88
C GLU A 96 -8.59 -9.87 9.39
N ASP A 97 -7.65 -9.10 8.86
CA ASP A 97 -7.87 -7.75 8.38
C ASP A 97 -8.74 -7.72 7.11
N TRP A 98 -8.57 -8.67 6.21
CA TRP A 98 -9.40 -8.76 5.02
C TRP A 98 -10.86 -9.06 5.35
N GLU A 99 -11.12 -10.04 6.24
CA GLU A 99 -12.48 -10.34 6.70
C GLU A 99 -13.10 -9.15 7.47
N ALA A 100 -12.32 -8.46 8.31
CA ALA A 100 -12.78 -7.26 9.03
C ALA A 100 -13.15 -6.13 8.06
N PHE A 101 -12.29 -5.83 7.06
CA PHE A 101 -12.56 -4.86 6.03
C PHE A 101 -13.85 -5.19 5.26
N LEU A 102 -13.99 -6.42 4.79
CA LEU A 102 -15.19 -6.87 4.06
C LEU A 102 -16.46 -6.74 4.92
N SER A 103 -16.40 -7.12 6.19
CA SER A 103 -17.55 -7.05 7.10
C SER A 103 -18.02 -5.61 7.32
N LEU A 104 -17.09 -4.68 7.53
CA LEU A 104 -17.39 -3.26 7.70
C LEU A 104 -17.97 -2.64 6.41
N ARG A 105 -17.32 -2.89 5.28
CA ARG A 105 -17.82 -2.40 3.98
C ARG A 105 -19.19 -3.00 3.64
N ALA A 106 -19.37 -4.30 3.94
CA ALA A 106 -20.66 -4.93 3.74
C ALA A 106 -21.79 -4.27 4.53
N SER A 107 -21.52 -3.84 5.78
CA SER A 107 -22.54 -3.16 6.61
C SER A 107 -22.89 -1.77 6.08
N GLU A 108 -21.93 -1.06 5.50
CA GLU A 108 -22.10 0.30 4.97
C GLU A 108 -22.76 0.33 3.59
N MET A 109 -22.56 -0.72 2.80
CA MET A 109 -23.12 -0.85 1.46
C MET A 109 -24.61 -1.14 1.51
N ARG A 110 -25.40 -0.41 0.71
CA ARG A 110 -26.81 -0.72 0.51
C ARG A 110 -26.99 -1.93 -0.42
N PRO A 111 -28.15 -2.61 -0.36
CA PRO A 111 -28.49 -3.64 -1.35
C PRO A 111 -28.34 -3.13 -2.78
N GLY A 112 -27.70 -3.92 -3.64
CA GLY A 112 -27.42 -3.56 -5.05
C GLY A 112 -26.15 -2.71 -5.25
N ALA A 113 -25.47 -2.29 -4.18
CA ALA A 113 -24.20 -1.57 -4.27
C ALA A 113 -23.03 -2.47 -4.75
N ARG A 114 -21.98 -1.83 -5.23
CA ARG A 114 -20.73 -2.47 -5.60
C ARG A 114 -19.54 -1.91 -4.85
N LEU A 115 -18.54 -2.75 -4.63
CA LEU A 115 -17.25 -2.38 -4.08
C LEU A 115 -16.15 -2.87 -5.04
N VAL A 116 -15.34 -1.94 -5.53
CA VAL A 116 -14.15 -2.25 -6.32
C VAL A 116 -12.93 -2.10 -5.43
N VAL A 117 -12.11 -3.14 -5.36
CA VAL A 117 -10.86 -3.12 -4.59
C VAL A 117 -9.71 -3.43 -5.53
N VAL A 118 -8.73 -2.52 -5.59
CA VAL A 118 -7.50 -2.65 -6.36
C VAL A 118 -6.33 -2.73 -5.39
N LEU A 119 -5.53 -3.79 -5.46
CA LEU A 119 -4.44 -4.05 -4.52
C LEU A 119 -3.16 -4.43 -5.25
N PRO A 120 -1.98 -4.09 -4.70
CA PRO A 120 -0.78 -4.80 -5.05
C PRO A 120 -0.89 -6.24 -4.55
N GLY A 121 -0.64 -7.19 -5.43
CA GLY A 121 -0.71 -8.62 -5.14
C GLY A 121 0.65 -9.29 -5.24
N ILE A 122 0.63 -10.60 -5.00
CA ILE A 122 1.73 -11.50 -5.28
C ILE A 122 1.21 -12.68 -6.10
N SER A 123 2.09 -13.30 -6.91
CA SER A 123 1.71 -14.51 -7.64
C SER A 123 1.32 -15.64 -6.68
N GLU A 124 0.62 -16.66 -7.16
CA GLU A 124 0.30 -17.86 -6.37
C GLU A 124 1.57 -18.58 -5.87
N SER A 125 2.70 -18.43 -6.56
CA SER A 125 4.01 -18.93 -6.10
C SER A 125 4.69 -18.04 -5.05
N GLY A 126 4.10 -16.89 -4.71
CA GLY A 126 4.65 -15.95 -3.72
C GLY A 126 5.63 -14.92 -4.28
N LEU A 127 5.74 -14.77 -5.60
CA LEU A 127 6.61 -13.77 -6.22
C LEU A 127 5.97 -12.38 -6.10
N SER A 128 6.78 -11.41 -5.67
CA SER A 128 6.46 -9.99 -5.66
C SER A 128 7.33 -9.26 -6.66
N GLY A 129 6.73 -8.44 -7.52
CA GLY A 129 7.47 -7.61 -8.48
C GLY A 129 8.38 -6.55 -7.84
N PHE A 130 8.24 -6.31 -6.55
CA PHE A 130 9.07 -5.34 -5.80
C PHE A 130 10.21 -5.99 -5.01
N ALA A 131 10.40 -7.31 -5.05
CA ALA A 131 11.35 -8.02 -4.19
C ALA A 131 12.77 -7.44 -4.29
N GLU A 132 13.32 -7.32 -5.50
CA GLU A 132 14.67 -6.80 -5.72
C GLU A 132 14.81 -5.33 -5.28
N LEU A 133 13.82 -4.49 -5.55
CA LEU A 133 13.80 -3.10 -5.06
C LEU A 133 13.87 -3.05 -3.53
N MET A 134 13.12 -3.92 -2.85
CA MET A 134 13.12 -4.01 -1.39
C MET A 134 14.44 -4.57 -0.85
N ASP A 135 15.07 -5.50 -1.55
CA ASP A 135 16.40 -6.03 -1.20
C ASP A 135 17.46 -4.93 -1.30
N HIS A 136 17.45 -4.10 -2.34
CA HIS A 136 18.34 -2.95 -2.47
C HIS A 136 18.13 -1.93 -1.35
N ALA A 137 16.89 -1.62 -1.00
CA ALA A 137 16.58 -0.75 0.14
C ALA A 137 17.05 -1.34 1.47
N ASN A 138 16.84 -2.65 1.68
CA ASN A 138 17.29 -3.35 2.88
C ASN A 138 18.82 -3.36 3.04
N ALA A 139 19.54 -3.52 1.93
CA ALA A 139 20.99 -3.43 1.91
C ALA A 139 21.48 -1.99 2.20
N ALA A 140 20.83 -0.97 1.66
CA ALA A 140 21.15 0.43 1.99
C ALA A 140 20.92 0.73 3.47
N LEU A 141 19.83 0.22 4.09
CA LEU A 141 19.61 0.33 5.53
C LEU A 141 20.70 -0.38 6.35
N ALA A 142 21.27 -1.49 5.87
CA ALA A 142 22.38 -2.16 6.54
C ALA A 142 23.64 -1.28 6.53
N GLU A 143 23.98 -0.68 5.41
CA GLU A 143 25.11 0.27 5.30
C GLU A 143 24.92 1.47 6.23
N MET A 144 23.70 2.00 6.33
CA MET A 144 23.40 3.11 7.28
C MET A 144 23.61 2.72 8.74
N VAL A 145 23.45 1.43 9.11
CA VAL A 145 23.84 0.93 10.45
C VAL A 145 25.35 0.90 10.61
N ASP A 146 26.07 0.38 9.62
CA ASP A 146 27.52 0.28 9.65
C ASP A 146 28.20 1.66 9.71
N GLU A 147 27.60 2.66 9.07
CA GLU A 147 28.01 4.08 9.11
C GLU A 147 27.57 4.81 10.41
N GLY A 148 26.79 4.17 11.26
CA GLY A 148 26.22 4.80 12.47
C GLY A 148 25.14 5.84 12.23
N ALA A 149 24.58 5.91 11.02
CA ALA A 149 23.48 6.82 10.67
C ALA A 149 22.16 6.44 11.35
N ILE A 150 21.91 5.15 11.51
CA ILE A 150 20.84 4.55 12.32
C ILE A 150 21.42 3.46 13.21
N THR A 151 20.72 3.10 14.27
CA THR A 151 21.13 2.01 15.15
C THR A 151 20.59 0.66 14.63
N ALA A 152 21.27 -0.43 14.98
CA ALA A 152 20.79 -1.79 14.70
C ALA A 152 19.37 -2.04 15.29
N GLN A 153 19.08 -1.41 16.45
CA GLN A 153 17.76 -1.52 17.09
C GLN A 153 16.67 -0.77 16.30
N GLU A 154 16.95 0.42 15.75
CA GLU A 154 16.04 1.14 14.87
C GLU A 154 15.76 0.32 13.61
N ARG A 155 16.81 -0.17 12.94
CA ARG A 155 16.66 -1.04 11.76
C ARG A 155 15.83 -2.29 12.04
N ALA A 156 16.05 -2.98 13.16
CA ALA A 156 15.30 -4.17 13.53
C ALA A 156 13.79 -3.92 13.74
N ARG A 157 13.40 -2.67 14.02
CA ARG A 157 11.99 -2.25 14.17
C ARG A 157 11.36 -1.77 12.87
N MET A 158 12.15 -1.55 11.82
CA MET A 158 11.65 -1.17 10.51
C MET A 158 10.95 -2.36 9.88
N VAL A 159 9.63 -2.27 9.75
CA VAL A 159 8.79 -3.30 9.14
C VAL A 159 7.66 -2.61 8.41
N LEU A 160 7.41 -2.98 7.16
CA LEU A 160 6.22 -2.53 6.45
C LEU A 160 4.99 -3.26 7.00
N GLY A 161 4.01 -2.50 7.49
CA GLY A 161 2.73 -3.03 7.94
C GLY A 161 1.80 -3.34 6.77
N SER A 162 2.29 -4.02 5.74
CA SER A 162 1.53 -4.35 4.54
C SER A 162 1.52 -5.85 4.29
N TYR A 163 0.47 -6.33 3.63
CA TYR A 163 0.37 -7.73 3.22
C TYR A 163 -0.24 -7.81 1.82
N PRO A 164 0.58 -7.84 0.76
CA PRO A 164 0.10 -8.13 -0.58
C PRO A 164 -0.37 -9.58 -0.62
N ARG A 165 -1.60 -9.78 -1.09
CA ARG A 165 -2.30 -11.07 -1.07
C ARG A 165 -2.09 -11.83 -2.38
N ARG A 166 -2.36 -13.14 -2.34
CA ARG A 166 -2.61 -13.95 -3.53
C ARG A 166 -4.08 -13.83 -3.90
N LYS A 167 -4.41 -14.06 -5.16
CA LYS A 167 -5.81 -14.14 -5.60
C LYS A 167 -6.60 -15.17 -4.79
N SER A 168 -6.00 -16.32 -4.48
CA SER A 168 -6.61 -17.35 -3.64
C SER A 168 -6.97 -16.84 -2.24
N GLU A 169 -6.15 -15.99 -1.63
CA GLU A 169 -6.40 -15.38 -0.31
C GLU A 169 -7.54 -14.35 -0.37
N LEU A 170 -7.61 -13.55 -1.43
CA LEU A 170 -8.73 -12.61 -1.64
C LEU A 170 -10.07 -13.34 -1.75
N LEU A 171 -10.08 -14.49 -2.41
CA LEU A 171 -11.27 -15.29 -2.63
C LEU A 171 -11.65 -16.19 -1.44
N ALA A 172 -10.74 -16.42 -0.50
CA ALA A 172 -10.94 -17.35 0.62
C ALA A 172 -12.23 -17.14 1.42
N PRO A 173 -12.65 -15.89 1.79
CA PRO A 173 -13.89 -15.65 2.53
C PRO A 173 -15.14 -16.11 1.78
N PHE A 174 -15.11 -16.19 0.44
CA PHE A 174 -16.26 -16.48 -0.41
C PHE A 174 -16.40 -17.98 -0.74
N THR A 175 -15.40 -18.82 -0.42
CA THR A 175 -15.33 -20.21 -0.88
C THR A 175 -16.41 -21.13 -0.30
N LYS A 176 -16.83 -20.88 0.97
CA LYS A 176 -17.75 -21.79 1.68
C LYS A 176 -19.22 -21.69 1.22
N ALA A 177 -19.66 -20.48 0.84
CA ALA A 177 -21.07 -20.22 0.55
C ALA A 177 -21.29 -19.41 -0.74
N GLY A 178 -20.24 -19.16 -1.52
CA GLY A 178 -20.29 -18.25 -2.68
C GLY A 178 -20.47 -16.78 -2.31
N GLN A 179 -20.58 -16.47 -1.01
CA GLN A 179 -20.77 -15.12 -0.49
C GLN A 179 -20.17 -14.96 0.91
N PHE A 180 -19.84 -13.72 1.27
CA PHE A 180 -19.39 -13.32 2.61
C PHE A 180 -20.16 -12.06 3.04
N GLN A 181 -20.88 -12.10 4.16
CA GLN A 181 -21.67 -10.97 4.67
C GLN A 181 -22.62 -10.34 3.61
N ARG A 182 -23.24 -11.19 2.77
CA ARG A 182 -24.06 -10.78 1.61
C ARG A 182 -23.27 -10.11 0.48
N LEU A 183 -21.95 -10.14 0.48
CA LEU A 183 -21.10 -9.79 -0.65
C LEU A 183 -20.85 -11.04 -1.49
N SER A 184 -20.98 -10.93 -2.80
CA SER A 184 -20.58 -11.93 -3.78
C SER A 184 -19.52 -11.36 -4.72
N VAL A 185 -18.65 -12.22 -5.24
CA VAL A 185 -17.63 -11.83 -6.22
C VAL A 185 -18.28 -11.77 -7.60
N GLU A 186 -18.28 -10.60 -8.23
CA GLU A 186 -18.68 -10.44 -9.64
C GLU A 186 -17.50 -10.65 -10.58
N ASP A 187 -16.30 -10.18 -10.21
CA ASP A 187 -15.07 -10.35 -10.98
C ASP A 187 -13.86 -10.38 -10.05
N CYS A 188 -12.82 -11.12 -10.45
CA CYS A 188 -11.54 -11.13 -9.77
C CYS A 188 -10.42 -11.41 -10.76
N GLN A 189 -9.58 -10.40 -11.01
CA GLN A 189 -8.51 -10.48 -11.99
C GLN A 189 -7.17 -10.23 -11.31
N ILE A 190 -6.10 -10.82 -11.85
CA ILE A 190 -4.72 -10.51 -11.55
C ILE A 190 -3.99 -10.24 -12.87
N PHE A 191 -3.20 -9.20 -12.93
CA PHE A 191 -2.38 -8.88 -14.08
C PHE A 191 -1.05 -8.26 -13.63
N VAL A 192 -0.08 -8.27 -14.53
CA VAL A 192 1.19 -7.59 -14.31
C VAL A 192 1.08 -6.18 -14.87
N LEU A 193 1.34 -5.19 -14.02
CA LEU A 193 1.51 -3.81 -14.43
C LEU A 193 2.99 -3.60 -14.80
N PRO A 194 3.30 -3.37 -16.10
CA PRO A 194 4.67 -3.21 -16.54
C PRO A 194 5.33 -1.97 -15.93
N ASP A 195 6.62 -2.08 -15.63
CA ASP A 195 7.44 -0.95 -15.19
C ASP A 195 7.77 -0.05 -16.39
N THR A 196 7.10 1.10 -16.48
CA THR A 196 7.34 2.08 -17.56
C THR A 196 8.73 2.70 -17.47
N ALA A 197 9.29 2.85 -16.26
CA ALA A 197 10.66 3.34 -16.09
C ALA A 197 11.69 2.33 -16.61
N TRP A 198 11.40 1.04 -16.45
CA TRP A 198 12.20 -0.03 -17.05
C TRP A 198 12.12 -0.02 -18.57
N ALA A 199 10.92 0.19 -19.14
CA ALA A 199 10.76 0.32 -20.58
C ALA A 199 11.54 1.49 -21.16
N ASP A 200 11.55 2.65 -20.49
CA ASP A 200 12.37 3.81 -20.88
C ASP A 200 13.87 3.44 -20.85
N TYR A 201 14.33 2.82 -19.77
CA TYR A 201 15.73 2.36 -19.63
C TYR A 201 16.13 1.38 -20.73
N GLN A 202 15.25 0.49 -21.17
CA GLN A 202 15.53 -0.42 -22.29
C GLN A 202 15.76 0.32 -23.60
N LEU A 203 15.24 1.54 -23.75
CA LEU A 203 15.39 2.38 -24.93
C LEU A 203 16.63 3.26 -24.87
N ASP A 204 16.91 3.89 -23.73
CA ASP A 204 17.94 4.93 -23.60
C ASP A 204 19.21 4.48 -22.86
N GLY A 205 19.14 3.37 -22.09
CA GLY A 205 20.24 2.84 -21.28
C GLY A 205 20.60 3.70 -20.06
N ASP A 206 19.76 4.69 -19.70
CA ASP A 206 20.02 5.58 -18.55
C ASP A 206 19.65 4.91 -17.23
N LYS A 207 20.60 4.13 -16.71
CA LYS A 207 20.48 3.43 -15.43
C LYS A 207 20.36 4.37 -14.23
N VAL A 208 20.84 5.62 -14.33
CA VAL A 208 20.76 6.59 -13.23
C VAL A 208 19.34 7.16 -13.16
N ALA A 209 18.75 7.48 -14.31
CA ALA A 209 17.37 7.93 -14.39
C ALA A 209 16.39 6.85 -13.87
N LEU A 210 16.58 5.58 -14.26
CA LEU A 210 15.81 4.45 -13.74
C LEU A 210 15.93 4.36 -12.21
N ALA A 211 17.18 4.31 -11.69
CA ALA A 211 17.44 4.19 -10.26
C ALA A 211 16.80 5.35 -9.46
N MET A 212 16.86 6.57 -10.00
CA MET A 212 16.25 7.74 -9.37
C MET A 212 14.73 7.63 -9.33
N LYS A 213 14.06 7.24 -10.41
CA LYS A 213 12.61 7.04 -10.47
C LYS A 213 12.16 5.99 -9.45
N GLN A 214 12.85 4.86 -9.36
CA GLN A 214 12.54 3.77 -8.42
C GLN A 214 12.78 4.19 -6.96
N ALA A 215 13.87 4.90 -6.67
CA ALA A 215 14.16 5.40 -5.32
C ALA A 215 13.17 6.49 -4.88
N LEU A 216 12.72 7.36 -5.78
CA LEU A 216 11.67 8.35 -5.51
C LEU A 216 10.31 7.69 -5.23
N PHE A 217 9.95 6.68 -6.00
CA PHE A 217 8.76 5.87 -5.74
C PHE A 217 8.82 5.24 -4.35
N PHE A 218 9.95 4.58 -4.01
CA PHE A 218 10.15 3.99 -2.68
C PHE A 218 10.04 5.06 -1.58
N ARG A 219 10.65 6.24 -1.78
CA ARG A 219 10.58 7.35 -0.84
C ARG A 219 9.14 7.80 -0.57
N ALA A 220 8.36 7.95 -1.63
CA ALA A 220 6.98 8.42 -1.50
C ALA A 220 6.07 7.40 -0.78
N VAL A 221 6.22 6.11 -1.09
CA VAL A 221 5.27 5.09 -0.64
C VAL A 221 5.68 4.44 0.69
N PHE A 222 6.96 4.09 0.86
CA PHE A 222 7.40 3.20 1.96
C PHE A 222 8.22 3.91 3.04
N MET A 223 8.89 5.01 2.71
CA MET A 223 9.76 5.72 3.63
C MET A 223 9.07 6.18 4.93
N PRO A 224 7.83 6.73 4.90
CA PRO A 224 7.14 7.14 6.12
C PRO A 224 6.96 5.99 7.13
N SER A 225 6.64 4.79 6.63
CA SER A 225 6.50 3.59 7.48
C SER A 225 7.80 3.19 8.14
N LEU A 226 8.92 3.23 7.41
CA LEU A 226 10.25 2.91 7.97
C LEU A 226 10.73 3.99 8.95
N ALA A 227 10.52 5.27 8.62
CA ALA A 227 10.89 6.39 9.48
C ALA A 227 10.17 6.37 10.83
N SER A 228 8.98 5.79 10.90
CA SER A 228 8.23 5.62 12.16
C SER A 228 8.95 4.76 13.21
N ALA A 229 9.91 3.92 12.79
CA ALA A 229 10.73 3.09 13.66
C ALA A 229 11.94 3.83 14.28
N LEU A 230 12.25 5.03 13.81
CA LEU A 230 13.29 5.87 14.42
C LEU A 230 12.91 6.22 15.86
N THR A 231 13.91 6.43 16.70
CA THR A 231 13.67 6.78 18.11
C THR A 231 12.85 8.08 18.22
N ARG A 232 12.10 8.23 19.33
CA ARG A 232 11.25 9.42 19.57
C ARG A 232 12.03 10.73 19.47
N MET A 233 13.30 10.75 19.88
CA MET A 233 14.14 11.95 19.77
C MET A 233 14.41 12.31 18.31
N ARG A 234 14.59 11.31 17.43
CA ARG A 234 14.79 11.53 15.99
C ARG A 234 13.46 11.73 15.25
N ALA A 235 12.40 11.03 15.66
CA ALA A 235 11.08 11.13 15.04
C ALA A 235 10.42 12.51 15.21
N GLY A 236 10.79 13.27 16.23
CA GLY A 236 10.35 14.66 16.43
C GLY A 236 11.25 15.71 15.78
N ASP A 237 12.37 15.30 15.18
CA ASP A 237 13.34 16.15 14.52
C ASP A 237 13.19 16.03 12.99
N GLY A 238 12.61 17.07 12.38
CA GLY A 238 12.38 17.12 10.93
C GLY A 238 13.68 17.00 10.12
N ASP A 239 14.78 17.55 10.62
CA ASP A 239 16.08 17.47 9.96
C ASP A 239 16.64 16.04 10.00
N ALA A 240 16.44 15.32 11.11
CA ALA A 240 16.85 13.91 11.21
C ALA A 240 16.02 13.01 10.29
N LEU A 241 14.71 13.25 10.16
CA LEU A 241 13.84 12.51 9.24
C LEU A 241 14.23 12.77 7.79
N THR A 242 14.49 14.03 7.43
CA THR A 242 14.94 14.41 6.08
C THR A 242 16.29 13.78 5.78
N SER A 243 17.25 13.86 6.70
CA SER A 243 18.58 13.25 6.56
C SER A 243 18.49 11.72 6.40
N PHE A 244 17.65 11.05 7.16
CA PHE A 244 17.39 9.61 7.01
C PHE A 244 16.87 9.28 5.61
N ALA A 245 15.84 10.02 5.16
CA ALA A 245 15.23 9.80 3.86
C ALA A 245 16.21 10.04 2.70
N ASP A 246 16.99 11.12 2.77
CA ASP A 246 17.97 11.47 1.74
C ASP A 246 19.11 10.45 1.65
N ARG A 247 19.62 9.98 2.79
CA ARG A 247 20.67 8.94 2.84
C ARG A 247 20.17 7.61 2.29
N LEU A 248 18.99 7.17 2.70
CA LEU A 248 18.42 5.93 2.20
C LEU A 248 18.17 6.01 0.69
N GLN A 249 17.61 7.12 0.20
CA GLN A 249 17.42 7.34 -1.22
C GLN A 249 18.74 7.30 -1.99
N ALA A 250 19.78 8.00 -1.51
CA ALA A 250 21.09 8.02 -2.16
C ALA A 250 21.73 6.62 -2.19
N GLY A 251 21.65 5.85 -1.09
CA GLY A 251 22.12 4.48 -1.02
C GLY A 251 21.39 3.55 -2.01
N MET A 252 20.07 3.72 -2.13
CA MET A 252 19.27 2.97 -3.11
C MET A 252 19.67 3.33 -4.55
N VAL A 253 19.78 4.62 -4.88
CA VAL A 253 20.18 5.05 -6.23
C VAL A 253 21.54 4.47 -6.63
N SER A 254 22.52 4.53 -5.74
CA SER A 254 23.84 3.95 -5.99
C SER A 254 23.79 2.46 -6.33
N ARG A 255 23.00 1.67 -5.58
CA ARG A 255 22.85 0.24 -5.76
C ARG A 255 22.08 -0.10 -7.04
N LEU A 256 20.92 0.51 -7.24
CA LEU A 256 20.06 0.30 -8.41
C LEU A 256 20.75 0.70 -9.72
N ALA A 257 21.55 1.77 -9.71
CA ALA A 257 22.35 2.16 -10.88
C ALA A 257 23.47 1.15 -11.20
N THR A 258 23.93 0.37 -10.20
CA THR A 258 24.94 -0.69 -10.42
C THR A 258 24.30 -1.98 -10.91
N GLN A 259 23.10 -2.30 -10.40
CA GLN A 259 22.31 -3.48 -10.73
C GLN A 259 20.89 -3.07 -11.10
N PRO A 260 20.66 -2.57 -12.33
CA PRO A 260 19.32 -2.19 -12.78
C PRO A 260 18.37 -3.38 -12.74
N THR A 261 17.18 -3.17 -12.19
CA THR A 261 16.13 -4.19 -12.07
C THR A 261 14.77 -3.63 -12.49
N SER A 262 13.89 -4.49 -12.99
CA SER A 262 12.48 -4.15 -13.24
C SER A 262 11.67 -4.27 -11.95
N THR A 263 10.65 -3.41 -11.82
CA THR A 263 9.68 -3.44 -10.72
C THR A 263 8.27 -3.78 -11.23
N ASP A 264 8.16 -4.66 -12.22
CA ASP A 264 6.88 -5.17 -12.68
C ASP A 264 6.03 -5.63 -11.49
N SER A 265 4.85 -5.04 -11.32
CA SER A 265 4.04 -5.30 -10.15
C SER A 265 2.80 -6.14 -10.48
N PHE A 266 2.48 -7.09 -9.63
CA PHE A 266 1.19 -7.76 -9.69
C PHE A 266 0.12 -6.84 -9.12
N VAL A 267 -0.96 -6.66 -9.88
CA VAL A 267 -2.14 -5.90 -9.46
C VAL A 267 -3.34 -6.82 -9.48
N GLU A 268 -4.08 -6.81 -8.40
CA GLU A 268 -5.31 -7.56 -8.23
C GLU A 268 -6.50 -6.61 -8.19
N ILE A 269 -7.53 -6.94 -8.95
CA ILE A 269 -8.82 -6.24 -8.91
C ILE A 269 -9.88 -7.25 -8.51
N ILE A 270 -10.63 -6.92 -7.47
CA ILE A 270 -11.83 -7.67 -7.10
C ILE A 270 -13.04 -6.74 -7.09
N VAL A 271 -14.11 -7.16 -7.76
CA VAL A 271 -15.39 -6.47 -7.79
C VAL A 271 -16.41 -7.29 -7.00
N LEU A 272 -16.97 -6.67 -5.98
CA LEU A 272 -17.94 -7.27 -5.08
C LEU A 272 -19.30 -6.61 -5.24
N ALA A 273 -20.36 -7.40 -5.23
CA ALA A 273 -21.74 -6.93 -5.23
C ALA A 273 -22.44 -7.27 -3.90
N LYS A 274 -23.21 -6.33 -3.36
CA LYS A 274 -24.05 -6.53 -2.19
C LYS A 274 -25.41 -7.06 -2.62
N SER A 275 -25.79 -8.26 -2.17
CA SER A 275 -27.13 -8.82 -2.44
C SER A 275 -28.23 -8.08 -1.70
N TRP A 276 -29.46 -8.21 -2.22
CA TRP A 276 -30.68 -7.64 -1.62
C TRP A 276 -31.07 -8.30 -0.31
#